data_91952e180d369ba76572fd126e8fdb52
#
_entry.id   91952e180d369ba76572fd126e8fdb52
#
_cell.length_a   1.000
_cell.length_b   1.000
_cell.length_c   1.000
_cell.angle_alpha   90.00
_cell.angle_beta   90.00
_cell.angle_gamma   90.00
#
_symmetry.space_group_name_H-M   'P 1'
#
loop_
_entity.id
_entity.type
_entity.pdbx_description
1 polymer ?
#
loop_
_entity_poly.entity_id
_entity_poly.type
_entity_poly.pdbx_seq_one_letter_code
_entity_poly.pdbx_strand_id
1 'polypeptide(L)'
;MKLTIIGAGPGGYSGGDLRRRRPGVDVTLVERAKLGGTCLHTGCIPTKTLRSSADVLEMSGRLAEFGITGECALKADMPAIVNRKRKVTATLQTGLEKTCAQLKVRVVYGKAELASAKLVRVTTAEGMEEVESDNVIIATGSSPLELPALPVDHARVLSSDDALELQAVPASLIIVGGGVIGCELAFIYRAFGSKVTVVEGQNRVLPLPSVDEEISRLLQREMKKKGIAVELARTVTATTPTGTGVSVEIGASPFVEMANPPAPRTLEADAVCVTVGRVPHTDGLGLDAVGVKVDARGWIEADDFLETSAPGVYAIGDCVFGKAQLAHTASAMGEVAAENIMGIPACMTKRPTPPVCIWSRRLPLSV
;
A
#
# COMPACT_ATOMS: atom_id res chain seq x y z
N MET A 1 2.45 -18.97 27.16
CA MET A 1 1.47 -18.00 26.60
C MET A 1 1.37 -18.24 25.10
N LYS A 2 0.16 -18.39 24.59
CA LYS A 2 -0.12 -18.61 23.16
C LYS A 2 -0.56 -17.28 22.54
N LEU A 3 0.10 -16.86 21.46
CA LEU A 3 -0.22 -15.64 20.70
C LEU A 3 -0.55 -16.02 19.25
N THR A 4 -1.73 -15.65 18.79
CA THR A 4 -2.08 -15.77 17.37
C THR A 4 -2.07 -14.40 16.70
N ILE A 5 -1.42 -14.30 15.54
CA ILE A 5 -1.36 -13.10 14.71
C ILE A 5 -2.04 -13.42 13.38
N ILE A 6 -3.08 -12.64 13.03
CA ILE A 6 -3.84 -12.81 11.80
C ILE A 6 -3.37 -11.80 10.77
N GLY A 7 -2.61 -12.27 9.77
CA GLY A 7 -1.99 -11.48 8.72
C GLY A 7 -0.48 -11.35 8.90
N ALA A 8 0.27 -11.69 7.85
CA ALA A 8 1.73 -11.73 7.84
C ALA A 8 2.36 -10.57 7.06
N GLY A 9 1.72 -9.41 7.04
CA GLY A 9 2.30 -8.15 6.57
C GLY A 9 3.32 -7.56 7.55
N PRO A 10 3.86 -6.34 7.28
CA PRO A 10 4.86 -5.67 8.14
C PRO A 10 4.46 -5.60 9.60
N GLY A 11 3.20 -5.33 9.92
CA GLY A 11 2.69 -5.37 11.30
C GLY A 11 2.79 -6.77 11.89
N GLY A 12 2.29 -7.80 11.19
CA GLY A 12 2.23 -9.16 11.68
C GLY A 12 3.60 -9.81 11.88
N TYR A 13 4.47 -9.80 10.87
CA TYR A 13 5.78 -10.45 11.01
C TYR A 13 6.78 -9.66 11.87
N SER A 14 6.68 -8.32 11.90
CA SER A 14 7.51 -7.50 12.80
C SER A 14 6.90 -7.40 14.19
N GLY A 15 5.57 -7.32 14.26
CA GLY A 15 4.84 -7.05 15.48
C GLY A 15 4.69 -8.24 16.38
N GLY A 16 4.74 -9.45 15.84
CA GLY A 16 4.88 -10.65 16.67
C GLY A 16 6.21 -10.67 17.41
N ASP A 17 6.99 -9.62 17.27
CA ASP A 17 8.36 -9.51 17.77
C ASP A 17 9.14 -10.81 17.61
N LEU A 18 9.15 -11.30 16.38
CA LEU A 18 9.84 -12.54 16.03
C LEU A 18 11.31 -12.52 16.47
N ARG A 19 11.88 -11.32 16.62
CA ARG A 19 13.29 -11.13 17.06
C ARG A 19 13.44 -11.05 18.58
N ARG A 20 12.38 -10.65 19.30
CA ARG A 20 12.38 -10.52 20.77
C ARG A 20 11.56 -11.60 21.45
N ARG A 21 11.24 -12.67 20.74
CA ARG A 21 10.51 -13.80 21.31
C ARG A 21 11.13 -14.20 22.66
N ARG A 22 10.35 -13.97 23.74
CA ARG A 22 10.77 -14.40 25.07
C ARG A 22 10.51 -15.90 25.22
N PRO A 23 11.34 -16.62 25.98
CA PRO A 23 11.06 -18.00 26.34
C PRO A 23 9.63 -18.14 26.91
N GLY A 24 8.86 -19.12 26.41
CA GLY A 24 7.51 -19.39 26.89
C GLY A 24 6.37 -18.71 26.11
N VAL A 25 6.64 -18.00 25.03
CA VAL A 25 5.60 -17.50 24.10
C VAL A 25 5.58 -18.38 22.85
N ASP A 26 4.43 -19.02 22.59
CA ASP A 26 4.16 -19.76 21.37
C ASP A 26 3.40 -18.85 20.38
N VAL A 27 4.04 -18.54 19.26
CA VAL A 27 3.48 -17.65 18.25
C VAL A 27 2.98 -18.47 17.07
N THR A 28 1.69 -18.29 16.73
CA THR A 28 1.08 -18.78 15.49
C THR A 28 0.78 -17.57 14.60
N LEU A 29 1.30 -17.58 13.38
CA LEU A 29 1.07 -16.57 12.35
C LEU A 29 0.14 -17.16 11.29
N VAL A 30 -1.06 -16.60 11.15
CA VAL A 30 -2.05 -17.04 10.15
C VAL A 30 -1.98 -16.11 8.94
N GLU A 31 -1.79 -16.67 7.75
CA GLU A 31 -1.70 -15.90 6.50
C GLU A 31 -2.56 -16.55 5.42
N ARG A 32 -3.40 -15.75 4.75
CA ARG A 32 -4.31 -16.26 3.72
C ARG A 32 -3.63 -16.52 2.36
N ALA A 33 -2.47 -15.90 2.10
CA ALA A 33 -1.81 -15.96 0.80
C ALA A 33 -0.29 -16.18 0.93
N LYS A 34 0.49 -15.10 1.13
CA LYS A 34 1.96 -15.14 1.16
C LYS A 34 2.51 -14.29 2.30
N LEU A 35 3.54 -14.79 2.97
CA LEU A 35 4.26 -13.99 3.98
C LEU A 35 4.83 -12.72 3.37
N GLY A 36 4.69 -11.59 4.09
CA GLY A 36 5.20 -10.29 3.66
C GLY A 36 4.14 -9.23 3.38
N GLY A 37 2.89 -9.67 3.11
CA GLY A 37 1.73 -8.79 2.90
C GLY A 37 1.91 -7.77 1.76
N THR A 38 1.09 -6.72 1.78
CA THR A 38 1.05 -5.69 0.72
C THR A 38 2.43 -5.06 0.46
N CYS A 39 3.17 -4.70 1.49
CA CYS A 39 4.47 -4.03 1.32
C CYS A 39 5.45 -4.85 0.48
N LEU A 40 5.52 -6.16 0.71
CA LEU A 40 6.44 -7.04 -0.01
C LEU A 40 5.94 -7.41 -1.42
N HIS A 41 4.64 -7.62 -1.60
CA HIS A 41 4.10 -8.22 -2.84
C HIS A 41 3.47 -7.22 -3.81
N THR A 42 2.75 -6.21 -3.31
CA THR A 42 1.94 -5.27 -4.11
C THR A 42 2.10 -3.80 -3.68
N GLY A 43 3.15 -3.48 -2.91
CA GLY A 43 3.36 -2.13 -2.37
C GLY A 43 4.80 -1.64 -2.48
N CYS A 44 5.44 -1.46 -1.33
CA CYS A 44 6.73 -0.79 -1.20
C CYS A 44 7.83 -1.40 -2.05
N ILE A 45 8.07 -2.71 -1.90
CA ILE A 45 9.20 -3.39 -2.55
C ILE A 45 9.05 -3.44 -4.07
N PRO A 46 7.90 -3.87 -4.63
CA PRO A 46 7.65 -3.82 -6.06
C PRO A 46 7.80 -2.42 -6.64
N THR A 47 7.16 -1.43 -6.03
CA THR A 47 7.21 -0.03 -6.48
C THR A 47 8.63 0.50 -6.51
N LYS A 48 9.41 0.30 -5.44
CA LYS A 48 10.82 0.75 -5.37
C LYS A 48 11.71 0.00 -6.35
N THR A 49 11.37 -1.26 -6.66
CA THR A 49 12.10 -2.04 -7.68
C THR A 49 11.85 -1.49 -9.09
N LEU A 50 10.59 -1.15 -9.43
CA LEU A 50 10.26 -0.47 -10.68
C LEU A 50 10.90 0.92 -10.73
N ARG A 51 10.80 1.69 -9.64
CA ARG A 51 11.40 3.02 -9.52
C ARG A 51 12.92 2.98 -9.76
N SER A 52 13.62 2.00 -9.18
CA SER A 52 15.06 1.82 -9.43
C SER A 52 15.38 1.62 -10.92
N SER A 53 14.56 0.88 -11.66
CA SER A 53 14.71 0.73 -13.11
C SER A 53 14.40 2.03 -13.87
N ALA A 54 13.38 2.77 -13.43
CA ALA A 54 13.04 4.08 -13.98
C ALA A 54 14.16 5.10 -13.76
N ASP A 55 14.78 5.13 -12.55
CA ASP A 55 15.91 6.02 -12.23
C ASP A 55 17.12 5.75 -13.12
N VAL A 56 17.43 4.47 -13.39
CA VAL A 56 18.52 4.09 -14.31
C VAL A 56 18.23 4.59 -15.72
N LEU A 57 17.00 4.43 -16.20
CA LEU A 57 16.60 4.88 -17.53
C LEU A 57 16.65 6.42 -17.63
N GLU A 58 16.15 7.15 -16.64
CA GLU A 58 16.26 8.61 -16.58
C GLU A 58 17.71 9.08 -16.53
N MET A 59 18.56 8.39 -15.75
CA MET A 59 19.99 8.72 -15.67
C MET A 59 20.70 8.55 -17.02
N SER A 60 20.36 7.50 -17.77
CA SER A 60 20.94 7.24 -19.08
C SER A 60 20.69 8.38 -20.09
N GLY A 61 19.57 9.08 -19.98
CA GLY A 61 19.27 10.28 -20.80
C GLY A 61 20.05 11.53 -20.38
N ARG A 62 20.81 11.47 -19.28
CA ARG A 62 21.54 12.61 -18.70
C ARG A 62 23.06 12.37 -18.62
N LEU A 63 23.57 11.37 -19.27
CA LEU A 63 24.99 10.98 -19.19
C LEU A 63 25.95 12.12 -19.56
N ALA A 64 25.54 12.97 -20.52
CA ALA A 64 26.34 14.13 -20.93
C ALA A 64 26.59 15.14 -19.79
N GLU A 65 25.63 15.28 -18.84
CA GLU A 65 25.81 16.14 -17.66
C GLU A 65 26.96 15.65 -16.73
N PHE A 66 27.32 14.39 -16.86
CA PHE A 66 28.38 13.73 -16.09
C PHE A 66 29.67 13.54 -16.91
N GLY A 67 29.77 14.18 -18.10
CA GLY A 67 30.90 14.03 -18.99
C GLY A 67 31.00 12.68 -19.68
N ILE A 68 29.93 11.87 -19.67
CA ILE A 68 29.86 10.57 -20.33
C ILE A 68 29.20 10.79 -21.70
N THR A 69 29.93 10.49 -22.78
CA THR A 69 29.49 10.65 -24.15
C THR A 69 29.24 9.30 -24.81
N GLY A 70 28.28 9.24 -25.73
CA GLY A 70 27.89 8.06 -26.48
C GLY A 70 26.42 8.11 -26.86
N GLU A 71 26.03 7.41 -27.92
CA GLU A 71 24.63 7.26 -28.28
C GLU A 71 24.01 6.07 -27.53
N CYS A 72 22.93 6.30 -26.83
CA CYS A 72 22.24 5.27 -26.07
C CYS A 72 20.71 5.46 -26.16
N ALA A 73 20.07 4.74 -27.08
CA ALA A 73 18.60 4.71 -27.24
C ALA A 73 18.01 3.59 -26.39
N LEU A 74 18.03 3.78 -25.05
CA LEU A 74 17.48 2.79 -24.13
C LEU A 74 15.95 2.87 -24.03
N LYS A 75 15.33 1.72 -23.85
CA LYS A 75 13.88 1.58 -23.64
C LYS A 75 13.61 0.66 -22.45
N ALA A 76 12.48 0.85 -21.81
CA ALA A 76 12.00 -0.07 -20.77
C ALA A 76 11.58 -1.42 -21.40
N ASP A 77 12.21 -2.49 -20.96
CA ASP A 77 11.76 -3.88 -21.20
C ASP A 77 10.91 -4.31 -20.00
N MET A 78 9.60 -4.12 -20.11
CA MET A 78 8.67 -4.38 -18.98
C MET A 78 8.70 -5.85 -18.52
N PRO A 79 8.69 -6.86 -19.40
CA PRO A 79 8.86 -8.25 -18.98
C PRO A 79 10.13 -8.48 -18.15
N ALA A 80 11.26 -7.91 -18.55
CA ALA A 80 12.52 -8.03 -17.80
C ALA A 80 12.46 -7.28 -16.46
N ILE A 81 11.88 -6.07 -16.43
CA ILE A 81 11.69 -5.27 -15.20
C ILE A 81 10.77 -6.01 -14.23
N VAL A 82 9.62 -6.52 -14.67
CA VAL A 82 8.69 -7.29 -13.84
C VAL A 82 9.32 -8.58 -13.34
N ASN A 83 10.09 -9.27 -14.17
CA ASN A 83 10.82 -10.48 -13.75
C ASN A 83 11.88 -10.16 -12.68
N ARG A 84 12.63 -9.05 -12.83
CA ARG A 84 13.55 -8.55 -11.79
C ARG A 84 12.81 -8.27 -10.48
N LYS A 85 11.66 -7.58 -10.54
CA LYS A 85 10.80 -7.33 -9.37
C LYS A 85 10.38 -8.63 -8.68
N ARG A 86 9.89 -9.63 -9.45
CA ARG A 86 9.48 -10.93 -8.93
C ARG A 86 10.63 -11.67 -8.24
N LYS A 87 11.86 -11.61 -8.79
CA LYS A 87 13.04 -12.18 -8.14
C LYS A 87 13.35 -11.52 -6.81
N VAL A 88 13.29 -10.18 -6.73
CA VAL A 88 13.52 -9.43 -5.49
C VAL A 88 12.50 -9.82 -4.43
N THR A 89 11.22 -9.82 -4.76
CA THR A 89 10.15 -10.18 -3.82
C THR A 89 10.26 -11.63 -3.35
N ALA A 90 10.55 -12.57 -4.25
CA ALA A 90 10.75 -13.99 -3.89
C ALA A 90 11.95 -14.18 -2.94
N THR A 91 13.07 -13.51 -3.19
CA THR A 91 14.25 -13.57 -2.31
C THR A 91 13.92 -13.08 -0.90
N LEU A 92 13.20 -11.96 -0.79
CA LEU A 92 12.81 -11.41 0.51
C LEU A 92 11.76 -12.29 1.22
N GLN A 93 10.81 -12.86 0.49
CA GLN A 93 9.84 -13.82 1.04
C GLN A 93 10.55 -15.04 1.62
N THR A 94 11.50 -15.64 0.86
CA THR A 94 12.29 -16.77 1.35
C THR A 94 13.10 -16.43 2.60
N GLY A 95 13.64 -15.19 2.67
CA GLY A 95 14.30 -14.70 3.88
C GLY A 95 13.37 -14.64 5.09
N LEU A 96 12.13 -14.17 4.89
CA LEU A 96 11.11 -14.11 5.93
C LEU A 96 10.67 -15.50 6.39
N GLU A 97 10.45 -16.42 5.46
CA GLU A 97 10.13 -17.84 5.77
C GLU A 97 11.22 -18.50 6.61
N LYS A 98 12.49 -18.31 6.25
CA LYS A 98 13.63 -18.80 7.04
C LYS A 98 13.67 -18.17 8.44
N THR A 99 13.37 -16.88 8.55
CA THR A 99 13.30 -16.18 9.85
C THR A 99 12.20 -16.77 10.72
N CYS A 100 11.01 -16.99 10.19
CA CYS A 100 9.91 -17.64 10.91
C CYS A 100 10.32 -19.04 11.40
N ALA A 101 10.96 -19.85 10.56
CA ALA A 101 11.43 -21.19 10.91
C ALA A 101 12.51 -21.16 12.01
N GLN A 102 13.50 -20.26 11.90
CA GLN A 102 14.56 -20.10 12.91
C GLN A 102 13.99 -19.68 14.27
N LEU A 103 12.98 -18.83 14.28
CA LEU A 103 12.30 -18.36 15.48
C LEU A 103 11.22 -19.34 15.98
N LYS A 104 11.05 -20.47 15.30
CA LYS A 104 10.03 -21.48 15.59
C LYS A 104 8.61 -20.90 15.65
N VAL A 105 8.32 -19.91 14.77
CA VAL A 105 6.96 -19.41 14.57
C VAL A 105 6.19 -20.42 13.75
N ARG A 106 5.04 -20.83 14.25
CA ARG A 106 4.13 -21.68 13.49
C ARG A 106 3.42 -20.83 12.46
N VAL A 107 3.55 -21.15 11.18
CA VAL A 107 2.82 -20.48 10.10
C VAL A 107 1.69 -21.38 9.64
N VAL A 108 0.46 -20.86 9.65
CA VAL A 108 -0.74 -21.54 9.17
C VAL A 108 -1.29 -20.77 7.98
N TYR A 109 -1.39 -21.43 6.82
CA TYR A 109 -1.95 -20.83 5.63
C TYR A 109 -3.45 -21.09 5.54
N GLY A 110 -4.26 -20.01 5.59
CA GLY A 110 -5.70 -20.12 5.51
C GLY A 110 -6.42 -18.82 5.84
N LYS A 111 -7.75 -18.84 5.69
CA LYS A 111 -8.63 -17.74 6.06
C LYS A 111 -8.99 -17.87 7.54
N ALA A 112 -8.60 -16.87 8.35
CA ALA A 112 -8.91 -16.80 9.76
C ALA A 112 -10.29 -16.20 10.03
N GLU A 113 -10.93 -16.70 11.10
CA GLU A 113 -12.15 -16.16 11.70
C GLU A 113 -12.03 -16.26 13.23
N LEU A 114 -12.37 -15.20 13.95
CA LEU A 114 -12.44 -15.18 15.41
C LEU A 114 -13.73 -15.87 15.87
N ALA A 115 -13.62 -17.06 16.42
CA ALA A 115 -14.74 -17.74 17.06
C ALA A 115 -14.98 -17.23 18.49
N SER A 116 -13.91 -16.77 19.14
CA SER A 116 -13.94 -16.03 20.41
C SER A 116 -12.66 -15.20 20.54
N ALA A 117 -12.53 -14.38 21.60
CA ALA A 117 -11.30 -13.65 21.89
C ALA A 117 -10.08 -14.59 22.13
N LYS A 118 -10.31 -15.89 22.30
CA LYS A 118 -9.28 -16.91 22.59
C LYS A 118 -9.25 -18.08 21.61
N LEU A 119 -10.07 -18.04 20.56
CA LEU A 119 -10.17 -19.13 19.58
C LEU A 119 -10.26 -18.56 18.17
N VAL A 120 -9.28 -18.88 17.34
CA VAL A 120 -9.25 -18.54 15.92
C VAL A 120 -9.50 -19.80 15.10
N ARG A 121 -10.51 -19.80 14.25
CA ARG A 121 -10.74 -20.82 13.23
C ARG A 121 -10.02 -20.44 11.95
N VAL A 122 -9.29 -21.39 11.39
CA VAL A 122 -8.57 -21.18 10.14
C VAL A 122 -9.04 -22.20 9.11
N THR A 123 -9.67 -21.70 8.05
CA THR A 123 -10.03 -22.54 6.89
C THR A 123 -8.81 -22.66 6.00
N THR A 124 -8.17 -23.85 6.03
CA THR A 124 -7.00 -24.20 5.23
C THR A 124 -7.40 -24.99 4.00
N ALA A 125 -6.45 -25.30 3.11
CA ALA A 125 -6.69 -26.20 1.97
C ALA A 125 -7.00 -27.65 2.40
N GLU A 126 -6.62 -28.05 3.61
CA GLU A 126 -6.77 -29.41 4.17
C GLU A 126 -8.01 -29.55 5.05
N GLY A 127 -8.70 -28.45 5.36
CA GLY A 127 -9.88 -28.40 6.20
C GLY A 127 -9.83 -27.26 7.22
N MET A 128 -10.65 -27.37 8.25
CA MET A 128 -10.73 -26.37 9.32
C MET A 128 -9.78 -26.74 10.45
N GLU A 129 -8.98 -25.77 10.89
CA GLU A 129 -8.10 -25.87 12.03
C GLU A 129 -8.52 -24.87 13.11
N GLU A 130 -8.58 -25.29 14.38
CA GLU A 130 -8.82 -24.41 15.53
C GLU A 130 -7.50 -24.09 16.25
N VAL A 131 -7.22 -22.80 16.43
CA VAL A 131 -6.02 -22.28 17.09
C VAL A 131 -6.44 -21.56 18.37
N GLU A 132 -6.15 -22.18 19.50
CA GLU A 132 -6.33 -21.56 20.82
C GLU A 132 -5.27 -20.51 21.10
N SER A 133 -5.66 -19.40 21.70
CA SER A 133 -4.79 -18.25 21.97
C SER A 133 -5.11 -17.60 23.31
N ASP A 134 -4.08 -17.15 24.02
CA ASP A 134 -4.26 -16.27 25.17
C ASP A 134 -4.58 -14.84 24.73
N ASN A 135 -3.93 -14.40 23.64
CA ASN A 135 -4.14 -13.11 22.99
C ASN A 135 -4.14 -13.25 21.46
N VAL A 136 -4.83 -12.33 20.77
CA VAL A 136 -4.88 -12.27 19.31
C VAL A 136 -4.47 -10.88 18.82
N ILE A 137 -3.65 -10.83 17.76
CA ILE A 137 -3.34 -9.58 17.03
C ILE A 137 -3.96 -9.67 15.65
N ILE A 138 -4.85 -8.72 15.30
CA ILE A 138 -5.42 -8.56 13.98
C ILE A 138 -4.50 -7.62 13.18
N ALA A 139 -3.85 -8.16 12.13
CA ALA A 139 -2.90 -7.47 11.26
C ALA A 139 -3.24 -7.67 9.77
N THR A 140 -4.52 -7.73 9.47
CA THR A 140 -5.06 -8.16 8.17
C THR A 140 -4.84 -7.15 7.04
N GLY A 141 -4.50 -5.90 7.39
CA GLY A 141 -4.15 -4.87 6.41
C GLY A 141 -5.33 -4.35 5.60
N SER A 142 -5.06 -3.98 4.35
CA SER A 142 -6.00 -3.31 3.46
C SER A 142 -5.80 -3.69 1.99
N SER A 143 -6.78 -3.38 1.11
CA SER A 143 -6.70 -3.51 -0.35
C SER A 143 -7.05 -2.19 -1.05
N PRO A 144 -6.70 -2.02 -2.34
CA PRO A 144 -7.15 -0.87 -3.11
C PRO A 144 -8.67 -0.69 -3.05
N LEU A 145 -9.11 0.57 -2.94
CA LEU A 145 -10.52 0.94 -3.01
C LEU A 145 -10.98 0.90 -4.48
N GLU A 146 -12.07 0.19 -4.75
CA GLU A 146 -12.77 0.23 -6.02
C GLU A 146 -13.87 1.29 -6.01
N LEU A 147 -14.03 2.01 -7.11
CA LEU A 147 -15.09 3.00 -7.28
C LEU A 147 -16.15 2.48 -8.25
N PRO A 148 -17.46 2.61 -7.94
CA PRO A 148 -18.52 2.20 -8.85
C PRO A 148 -18.46 2.88 -10.22
N ALA A 149 -17.99 4.14 -10.28
CA ALA A 149 -17.80 4.88 -11.52
C ALA A 149 -16.55 4.46 -12.31
N LEU A 150 -15.67 3.66 -11.70
CA LEU A 150 -14.40 3.18 -12.25
C LEU A 150 -14.17 1.71 -11.88
N PRO A 151 -15.00 0.77 -12.35
CA PRO A 151 -14.82 -0.64 -12.03
C PRO A 151 -13.49 -1.14 -12.62
N VAL A 152 -12.68 -1.78 -11.77
CA VAL A 152 -11.40 -2.37 -12.18
C VAL A 152 -11.67 -3.62 -13.01
N ASP A 153 -11.16 -3.65 -14.24
CA ASP A 153 -11.28 -4.79 -15.17
C ASP A 153 -9.96 -5.57 -15.33
N HIS A 154 -8.89 -5.13 -14.66
CA HIS A 154 -7.54 -5.71 -14.72
C HIS A 154 -6.89 -5.71 -16.10
N ALA A 155 -7.49 -5.04 -17.07
CA ALA A 155 -7.01 -4.98 -18.45
C ALA A 155 -6.72 -3.53 -18.90
N ARG A 156 -7.69 -2.63 -18.71
CA ARG A 156 -7.60 -1.22 -19.08
C ARG A 156 -7.85 -0.29 -17.90
N VAL A 157 -8.77 -0.65 -17.03
CA VAL A 157 -8.97 0.00 -15.73
C VAL A 157 -8.26 -0.86 -14.68
N LEU A 158 -7.15 -0.36 -14.20
CA LEU A 158 -6.17 -1.07 -13.38
C LEU A 158 -6.26 -0.63 -11.93
N SER A 159 -6.04 -1.56 -11.02
CA SER A 159 -5.66 -1.23 -9.65
C SER A 159 -4.17 -0.85 -9.57
N SER A 160 -3.74 -0.34 -8.41
CA SER A 160 -2.31 -0.13 -8.15
C SER A 160 -1.49 -1.43 -8.22
N ASP A 161 -2.11 -2.56 -7.89
CA ASP A 161 -1.46 -3.86 -7.90
C ASP A 161 -1.21 -4.33 -9.34
N ASP A 162 -2.19 -4.15 -10.24
CA ASP A 162 -2.07 -4.44 -11.68
C ASP A 162 -0.97 -3.60 -12.34
N ALA A 163 -0.89 -2.32 -11.97
CA ALA A 163 0.15 -1.42 -12.49
C ALA A 163 1.57 -1.91 -12.18
N LEU A 164 1.78 -2.73 -11.16
CA LEU A 164 3.08 -3.34 -10.84
C LEU A 164 3.39 -4.61 -11.67
N GLU A 165 2.42 -5.10 -12.45
CA GLU A 165 2.53 -6.35 -13.22
C GLU A 165 2.44 -6.15 -14.74
N LEU A 166 2.28 -4.91 -15.23
CA LEU A 166 2.15 -4.62 -16.66
C LEU A 166 3.35 -5.14 -17.46
N GLN A 167 3.05 -5.86 -18.55
CA GLN A 167 4.06 -6.46 -19.43
C GLN A 167 4.47 -5.54 -20.59
N ALA A 168 3.78 -4.41 -20.75
CA ALA A 168 4.10 -3.38 -21.73
C ALA A 168 3.90 -1.99 -21.11
N VAL A 169 4.66 -1.01 -21.57
CA VAL A 169 4.46 0.38 -21.21
C VAL A 169 3.26 0.90 -22.00
N PRO A 170 2.14 1.33 -21.35
CA PRO A 170 1.05 2.00 -22.09
C PRO A 170 1.56 3.32 -22.67
N ALA A 171 1.21 3.64 -23.92
CA ALA A 171 1.63 4.90 -24.53
C ALA A 171 1.03 6.10 -23.79
N SER A 172 -0.17 5.92 -23.22
CA SER A 172 -0.85 6.92 -22.39
C SER A 172 -1.50 6.26 -21.16
N LEU A 173 -1.35 6.94 -19.99
CA LEU A 173 -1.86 6.44 -18.70
C LEU A 173 -2.52 7.58 -17.94
N ILE A 174 -3.79 7.41 -17.57
CA ILE A 174 -4.47 8.28 -16.60
C ILE A 174 -4.36 7.63 -15.22
N ILE A 175 -3.90 8.40 -14.24
CA ILE A 175 -3.85 7.96 -12.83
C ILE A 175 -4.90 8.75 -12.06
N VAL A 176 -5.85 8.06 -11.47
CA VAL A 176 -6.93 8.65 -10.66
C VAL A 176 -6.55 8.55 -9.19
N GLY A 177 -6.33 9.72 -8.58
CA GLY A 177 -5.81 9.87 -7.23
C GLY A 177 -4.34 10.35 -7.22
N GLY A 178 -4.12 11.58 -6.77
CA GLY A 178 -2.80 12.22 -6.61
C GLY A 178 -2.18 11.99 -5.23
N GLY A 179 -2.54 10.90 -4.56
CA GLY A 179 -1.92 10.44 -3.32
C GLY A 179 -0.51 9.86 -3.56
N VAL A 180 0.06 9.26 -2.50
CA VAL A 180 1.44 8.71 -2.53
C VAL A 180 1.61 7.70 -3.66
N ILE A 181 0.71 6.72 -3.74
CA ILE A 181 0.78 5.64 -4.75
C ILE A 181 0.67 6.20 -6.16
N GLY A 182 -0.33 7.07 -6.39
CA GLY A 182 -0.55 7.67 -7.71
C GLY A 182 0.62 8.53 -8.17
N CYS A 183 1.19 9.34 -7.28
CA CYS A 183 2.38 10.14 -7.60
C CYS A 183 3.59 9.26 -7.93
N GLU A 184 3.88 8.20 -7.16
CA GLU A 184 4.98 7.29 -7.45
C GLU A 184 4.82 6.60 -8.81
N LEU A 185 3.65 6.04 -9.09
CA LEU A 185 3.36 5.40 -10.39
C LEU A 185 3.45 6.41 -11.54
N ALA A 186 2.99 7.65 -11.34
CA ALA A 186 3.08 8.72 -12.35
C ALA A 186 4.53 8.97 -12.79
N PHE A 187 5.46 9.08 -11.86
CA PHE A 187 6.87 9.27 -12.19
C PHE A 187 7.50 8.02 -12.81
N ILE A 188 7.16 6.84 -12.33
CA ILE A 188 7.67 5.57 -12.86
C ILE A 188 7.27 5.40 -14.33
N TYR A 189 5.97 5.49 -14.63
CA TYR A 189 5.47 5.31 -15.98
C TYR A 189 5.89 6.43 -16.92
N ARG A 190 5.99 7.67 -16.42
CA ARG A 190 6.54 8.78 -17.19
C ARG A 190 8.00 8.52 -17.59
N ALA A 191 8.82 8.00 -16.67
CA ALA A 191 10.20 7.63 -16.96
C ALA A 191 10.30 6.48 -17.97
N PHE A 192 9.37 5.53 -17.95
CA PHE A 192 9.28 4.45 -18.94
C PHE A 192 8.79 4.93 -20.32
N GLY A 193 8.28 6.15 -20.44
CA GLY A 193 7.89 6.76 -21.72
C GLY A 193 6.38 6.99 -21.89
N SER A 194 5.53 6.66 -20.93
CA SER A 194 4.10 6.95 -20.99
C SER A 194 3.82 8.47 -20.99
N LYS A 195 2.80 8.89 -21.73
CA LYS A 195 2.15 10.18 -21.49
C LYS A 195 1.23 10.05 -20.28
N VAL A 196 1.58 10.71 -19.17
CA VAL A 196 0.86 10.53 -17.89
C VAL A 196 0.02 11.76 -17.57
N THR A 197 -1.24 11.51 -17.15
CA THR A 197 -2.15 12.53 -16.59
C THR A 197 -2.63 12.04 -15.23
N VAL A 198 -2.45 12.85 -14.19
CA VAL A 198 -2.97 12.59 -12.83
C VAL A 198 -4.26 13.39 -12.64
N VAL A 199 -5.34 12.73 -12.23
CA VAL A 199 -6.62 13.34 -11.86
C VAL A 199 -6.77 13.26 -10.34
N GLU A 200 -6.83 14.42 -9.67
CA GLU A 200 -6.90 14.50 -8.21
C GLU A 200 -8.13 15.29 -7.78
N GLY A 201 -8.92 14.71 -6.87
CA GLY A 201 -10.15 15.29 -6.35
C GLY A 201 -9.94 16.50 -5.44
N GLN A 202 -8.78 16.63 -4.83
CA GLN A 202 -8.44 17.76 -3.98
C GLN A 202 -7.75 18.88 -4.78
N ASN A 203 -7.53 20.02 -4.13
CA ASN A 203 -6.88 21.19 -4.73
C ASN A 203 -5.36 21.10 -4.81
N ARG A 204 -4.76 19.98 -4.39
CA ARG A 204 -3.32 19.72 -4.41
C ARG A 204 -3.01 18.24 -4.54
N VAL A 205 -1.86 17.88 -5.08
CA VAL A 205 -1.31 16.52 -4.97
C VAL A 205 -0.84 16.25 -3.54
N LEU A 206 -0.74 14.99 -3.15
CA LEU A 206 -0.47 14.55 -1.77
C LEU A 206 -1.35 15.30 -0.75
N PRO A 207 -2.68 15.22 -0.85
CA PRO A 207 -3.60 15.94 0.02
C PRO A 207 -3.71 15.28 1.41
N LEU A 208 -2.58 14.96 2.01
CA LEU A 208 -2.48 14.30 3.31
C LEU A 208 -2.22 15.35 4.41
N PRO A 209 -2.86 15.22 5.59
CA PRO A 209 -2.60 16.14 6.72
C PRO A 209 -1.13 16.16 7.18
N SER A 210 -0.41 15.04 6.97
CA SER A 210 1.01 14.90 7.32
C SER A 210 1.97 15.48 6.28
N VAL A 211 1.48 16.00 5.16
CA VAL A 211 2.28 16.58 4.08
C VAL A 211 2.03 18.08 4.00
N ASP A 212 3.08 18.87 4.16
CA ASP A 212 3.03 20.32 4.04
C ASP A 212 2.63 20.74 2.62
N GLU A 213 1.89 21.83 2.49
CA GLU A 213 1.47 22.38 1.19
C GLU A 213 2.65 22.78 0.31
N GLU A 214 3.73 23.25 0.91
CA GLU A 214 4.92 23.62 0.17
C GLU A 214 5.54 22.41 -0.54
N ILE A 215 5.56 21.25 0.13
CA ILE A 215 5.99 19.98 -0.46
C ILE A 215 5.08 19.58 -1.62
N SER A 216 3.77 19.72 -1.46
CA SER A 216 2.80 19.46 -2.54
C SER A 216 3.07 20.35 -3.76
N ARG A 217 3.29 21.65 -3.54
CA ARG A 217 3.60 22.62 -4.61
C ARG A 217 4.94 22.30 -5.29
N LEU A 218 5.95 21.91 -4.54
CA LEU A 218 7.24 21.49 -5.08
C LEU A 218 7.07 20.25 -5.96
N LEU A 219 6.38 19.23 -5.45
CA LEU A 219 6.11 18.00 -6.21
C LEU A 219 5.36 18.30 -7.52
N GLN A 220 4.32 19.14 -7.47
CA GLN A 220 3.56 19.50 -8.66
C GLN A 220 4.43 20.23 -9.71
N ARG A 221 5.36 21.08 -9.26
CA ARG A 221 6.36 21.71 -10.16
C ARG A 221 7.27 20.68 -10.82
N GLU A 222 7.74 19.69 -10.06
CA GLU A 222 8.57 18.60 -10.61
C GLU A 222 7.77 17.72 -11.58
N MET A 223 6.50 17.41 -11.28
CA MET A 223 5.60 16.71 -12.21
C MET A 223 5.49 17.46 -13.54
N LYS A 224 5.25 18.78 -13.49
CA LYS A 224 5.18 19.63 -14.69
C LYS A 224 6.49 19.64 -15.49
N LYS A 225 7.64 19.75 -14.82
CA LYS A 225 8.97 19.68 -15.48
C LYS A 225 9.18 18.34 -16.19
N LYS A 226 8.69 17.26 -15.63
CA LYS A 226 8.74 15.92 -16.23
C LYS A 226 7.67 15.69 -17.31
N GLY A 227 6.80 16.66 -17.56
CA GLY A 227 5.71 16.55 -18.54
C GLY A 227 4.57 15.64 -18.09
N ILE A 228 4.36 15.51 -16.78
CA ILE A 228 3.18 14.87 -16.19
C ILE A 228 2.09 15.96 -16.08
N ALA A 229 0.94 15.73 -16.71
CA ALA A 229 -0.22 16.60 -16.58
C ALA A 229 -0.93 16.33 -15.24
N VAL A 230 -1.42 17.39 -14.59
CA VAL A 230 -2.14 17.27 -13.30
C VAL A 230 -3.45 18.03 -13.38
N GLU A 231 -4.56 17.35 -13.14
CA GLU A 231 -5.93 17.84 -13.11
C GLU A 231 -6.40 17.87 -11.66
N LEU A 232 -6.28 19.01 -11.00
CA LEU A 232 -6.70 19.21 -9.62
C LEU A 232 -8.18 19.59 -9.51
N ALA A 233 -8.77 19.32 -8.34
CA ALA A 233 -10.18 19.57 -8.06
C ALA A 233 -11.11 18.94 -9.10
N ARG A 234 -10.73 17.77 -9.60
CA ARG A 234 -11.50 16.98 -10.57
C ARG A 234 -11.66 15.54 -10.14
N THR A 235 -12.82 14.97 -10.47
CA THR A 235 -13.10 13.54 -10.27
C THR A 235 -13.54 12.91 -11.58
N VAL A 236 -13.36 11.59 -11.67
CA VAL A 236 -13.92 10.80 -12.76
C VAL A 236 -15.40 10.59 -12.51
N THR A 237 -16.22 10.89 -13.52
CA THR A 237 -17.68 10.75 -13.49
C THR A 237 -18.16 9.55 -14.29
N ALA A 238 -17.43 9.19 -15.35
CA ALA A 238 -17.76 8.02 -16.17
C ALA A 238 -16.50 7.49 -16.86
N THR A 239 -16.51 6.20 -17.18
CA THR A 239 -15.52 5.53 -18.03
C THR A 239 -16.22 4.71 -19.09
N THR A 240 -15.68 4.75 -20.31
CA THR A 240 -16.19 3.98 -21.45
C THR A 240 -15.02 3.29 -22.14
N PRO A 241 -14.99 1.96 -22.25
CA PRO A 241 -14.02 1.27 -23.06
C PRO A 241 -14.12 1.72 -24.53
N THR A 242 -12.97 1.97 -25.15
CA THR A 242 -12.88 2.25 -26.60
C THR A 242 -12.26 1.07 -27.32
N GLY A 243 -12.21 1.10 -28.66
CA GLY A 243 -11.57 0.03 -29.43
C GLY A 243 -10.10 -0.23 -29.02
N THR A 244 -9.36 0.82 -28.65
CA THR A 244 -7.91 0.76 -28.36
C THR A 244 -7.53 1.17 -26.94
N GLY A 245 -8.46 1.73 -26.14
CA GLY A 245 -8.16 2.26 -24.82
C GLY A 245 -9.41 2.52 -23.98
N VAL A 246 -9.37 3.57 -23.18
CA VAL A 246 -10.46 4.00 -22.28
C VAL A 246 -10.69 5.51 -22.47
N SER A 247 -11.94 5.88 -22.63
CA SER A 247 -12.43 7.25 -22.57
C SER A 247 -12.90 7.55 -21.15
N VAL A 248 -12.37 8.60 -20.53
CA VAL A 248 -12.63 8.99 -19.14
C VAL A 248 -13.23 10.37 -19.10
N GLU A 249 -14.44 10.49 -18.62
CA GLU A 249 -15.07 11.76 -18.36
C GLU A 249 -14.67 12.29 -16.99
N ILE A 250 -14.15 13.52 -16.92
CA ILE A 250 -13.78 14.19 -15.68
C ILE A 250 -14.60 15.44 -15.47
N GLY A 251 -15.16 15.59 -14.28
CA GLY A 251 -15.96 16.74 -13.85
C GLY A 251 -15.35 17.46 -12.65
N ALA A 252 -16.03 18.52 -12.20
CA ALA A 252 -15.66 19.21 -10.97
C ALA A 252 -15.73 18.25 -9.77
N SER A 253 -14.77 18.35 -8.86
CA SER A 253 -14.73 17.53 -7.66
C SER A 253 -15.79 17.97 -6.63
N PRO A 254 -16.52 17.03 -6.02
CA PRO A 254 -17.41 17.35 -4.90
C PRO A 254 -16.65 17.61 -3.59
N PHE A 255 -15.34 17.39 -3.54
CA PHE A 255 -14.52 17.54 -2.33
C PHE A 255 -13.93 18.94 -2.18
N VAL A 256 -14.09 19.83 -3.19
CA VAL A 256 -13.58 21.18 -3.20
C VAL A 256 -14.70 22.14 -3.57
N GLU A 257 -15.02 23.06 -2.68
CA GLU A 257 -15.97 24.12 -2.98
C GLU A 257 -15.35 25.13 -3.96
N MET A 258 -16.02 25.38 -5.07
CA MET A 258 -15.54 26.26 -6.15
C MET A 258 -16.65 27.21 -6.60
N ALA A 259 -16.36 28.51 -6.59
CA ALA A 259 -17.30 29.51 -7.10
C ALA A 259 -17.60 29.33 -8.62
N ASN A 260 -16.61 28.87 -9.39
CA ASN A 260 -16.73 28.58 -10.81
C ASN A 260 -16.18 27.17 -11.08
N PRO A 261 -17.01 26.11 -10.95
CA PRO A 261 -16.55 24.75 -11.20
C PRO A 261 -16.16 24.57 -12.67
N PRO A 262 -15.05 23.86 -12.94
CA PRO A 262 -14.59 23.64 -14.31
C PRO A 262 -15.57 22.75 -15.07
N ALA A 263 -15.82 23.07 -16.34
CA ALA A 263 -16.68 22.29 -17.20
C ALA A 263 -16.18 20.84 -17.32
N PRO A 264 -17.08 19.85 -17.42
CA PRO A 264 -16.70 18.47 -17.72
C PRO A 264 -15.90 18.39 -19.03
N ARG A 265 -14.99 17.45 -19.10
CA ARG A 265 -14.24 17.12 -20.32
C ARG A 265 -13.85 15.65 -20.36
N THR A 266 -13.58 15.18 -21.55
CA THR A 266 -13.16 13.81 -21.81
C THR A 266 -11.64 13.74 -21.99
N LEU A 267 -11.04 12.72 -21.38
CA LEU A 267 -9.65 12.32 -21.56
C LEU A 267 -9.64 10.92 -22.17
N GLU A 268 -8.68 10.66 -23.06
CA GLU A 268 -8.46 9.34 -23.63
C GLU A 268 -7.08 8.83 -23.27
N ALA A 269 -6.99 7.52 -22.96
CA ALA A 269 -5.74 6.84 -22.67
C ALA A 269 -5.82 5.35 -22.99
N ASP A 270 -4.64 4.71 -23.13
CA ASP A 270 -4.57 3.26 -23.30
C ASP A 270 -5.00 2.51 -22.04
N ALA A 271 -4.71 3.10 -20.86
CA ALA A 271 -5.09 2.55 -19.57
C ALA A 271 -5.37 3.65 -18.52
N VAL A 272 -6.13 3.26 -17.51
CA VAL A 272 -6.43 4.07 -16.31
C VAL A 272 -5.99 3.28 -15.08
N CYS A 273 -5.28 3.91 -14.14
CA CYS A 273 -4.91 3.30 -12.87
C CYS A 273 -5.63 4.00 -11.72
N VAL A 274 -6.34 3.24 -10.89
CA VAL A 274 -7.13 3.75 -9.76
C VAL A 274 -6.30 3.69 -8.49
N THR A 275 -6.06 4.85 -7.86
CA THR A 275 -5.24 5.01 -6.65
C THR A 275 -5.88 5.94 -5.62
N VAL A 276 -7.21 5.87 -5.47
CA VAL A 276 -8.05 6.82 -4.70
C VAL A 276 -8.19 6.48 -3.22
N GLY A 277 -7.56 5.44 -2.75
CA GLY A 277 -7.60 5.03 -1.35
C GLY A 277 -7.59 3.52 -1.16
N ARG A 278 -7.84 3.09 0.08
CA ARG A 278 -7.80 1.69 0.48
C ARG A 278 -8.97 1.36 1.41
N VAL A 279 -9.35 0.08 1.44
CA VAL A 279 -10.37 -0.47 2.34
C VAL A 279 -9.74 -1.51 3.27
N PRO A 280 -10.18 -1.63 4.54
CA PRO A 280 -9.62 -2.59 5.48
C PRO A 280 -10.04 -4.02 5.14
N HIS A 281 -9.21 -5.00 5.47
CA HIS A 281 -9.57 -6.41 5.39
C HIS A 281 -10.14 -6.87 6.73
N THR A 282 -11.41 -6.59 6.96
CA THR A 282 -12.12 -6.93 8.22
C THR A 282 -13.32 -7.83 7.99
N ASP A 283 -13.75 -7.98 6.76
CA ASP A 283 -14.91 -8.82 6.40
C ASP A 283 -14.63 -10.30 6.66
N GLY A 284 -15.61 -10.96 7.29
CA GLY A 284 -15.56 -12.40 7.58
C GLY A 284 -14.51 -12.79 8.64
N LEU A 285 -14.05 -11.83 9.45
CA LEU A 285 -13.17 -12.11 10.59
C LEU A 285 -13.92 -12.47 11.88
N GLY A 286 -15.26 -12.39 11.91
CA GLY A 286 -16.04 -12.68 13.11
C GLY A 286 -15.95 -11.58 14.19
N LEU A 287 -15.65 -10.34 13.83
CA LEU A 287 -15.38 -9.24 14.76
C LEU A 287 -16.55 -8.93 15.67
N ASP A 288 -17.78 -8.89 15.13
CA ASP A 288 -18.99 -8.62 15.90
C ASP A 288 -19.26 -9.69 16.95
N ALA A 289 -18.98 -10.98 16.62
CA ALA A 289 -19.17 -12.11 17.53
C ALA A 289 -18.29 -12.03 18.77
N VAL A 290 -17.14 -11.36 18.68
CA VAL A 290 -16.19 -11.20 19.79
C VAL A 290 -16.25 -9.80 20.41
N GLY A 291 -17.11 -8.90 19.91
CA GLY A 291 -17.30 -7.55 20.44
C GLY A 291 -16.23 -6.54 20.00
N VAL A 292 -15.50 -6.81 18.93
CA VAL A 292 -14.56 -5.84 18.34
C VAL A 292 -15.34 -4.80 17.52
N LYS A 293 -15.20 -3.54 17.88
CA LYS A 293 -15.86 -2.41 17.20
C LYS A 293 -15.12 -2.02 15.93
N VAL A 294 -15.92 -1.71 14.91
CA VAL A 294 -15.47 -1.14 13.65
C VAL A 294 -16.25 0.14 13.33
N ASP A 295 -15.64 1.06 12.58
CA ASP A 295 -16.35 2.25 12.09
C ASP A 295 -17.30 1.89 10.93
N ALA A 296 -18.07 2.86 10.43
CA ALA A 296 -19.01 2.69 9.33
C ALA A 296 -18.36 2.25 7.99
N ARG A 297 -17.03 2.31 7.88
CA ARG A 297 -16.24 1.88 6.73
C ARG A 297 -15.45 0.60 6.99
N GLY A 298 -15.68 -0.06 8.11
CA GLY A 298 -15.07 -1.33 8.48
C GLY A 298 -13.69 -1.23 9.15
N TRP A 299 -13.17 -0.03 9.47
CA TRP A 299 -11.89 0.12 10.16
C TRP A 299 -12.04 -0.25 11.63
N ILE A 300 -11.10 -1.06 12.16
CA ILE A 300 -11.12 -1.48 13.56
C ILE A 300 -10.76 -0.31 14.48
N GLU A 301 -11.54 -0.10 15.54
CA GLU A 301 -11.23 0.84 16.61
C GLU A 301 -10.27 0.20 17.60
N ALA A 302 -9.14 0.85 17.87
CA ALA A 302 -8.17 0.44 18.88
C ALA A 302 -7.65 1.67 19.62
N ASP A 303 -7.32 1.48 20.90
CA ASP A 303 -6.77 2.54 21.75
C ASP A 303 -5.28 2.84 21.44
N ASP A 304 -4.65 3.67 22.25
CA ASP A 304 -3.23 3.99 22.10
C ASP A 304 -2.29 2.85 22.48
N PHE A 305 -2.79 1.83 23.16
CA PHE A 305 -2.10 0.59 23.48
C PHE A 305 -2.34 -0.50 22.44
N LEU A 306 -3.16 -0.18 21.41
CA LEU A 306 -3.58 -1.04 20.31
C LEU A 306 -4.51 -2.19 20.71
N GLU A 307 -5.08 -2.14 21.91
CA GLU A 307 -6.13 -3.05 22.33
C GLU A 307 -7.47 -2.57 21.75
N THR A 308 -8.27 -3.53 21.28
CA THR A 308 -9.61 -3.27 20.76
C THR A 308 -10.64 -3.21 21.89
N SER A 309 -11.90 -3.01 21.56
CA SER A 309 -13.01 -3.12 22.54
C SER A 309 -13.19 -4.53 23.13
N ALA A 310 -12.54 -5.56 22.56
CA ALA A 310 -12.54 -6.94 23.08
C ALA A 310 -11.24 -7.21 23.84
N PRO A 311 -11.27 -7.45 25.17
CA PRO A 311 -10.07 -7.68 25.96
C PRO A 311 -9.21 -8.83 25.44
N GLY A 312 -7.88 -8.62 25.34
CA GLY A 312 -6.92 -9.58 24.80
C GLY A 312 -6.89 -9.68 23.26
N VAL A 313 -7.70 -8.86 22.58
CA VAL A 313 -7.68 -8.74 21.12
C VAL A 313 -7.11 -7.38 20.74
N TYR A 314 -6.01 -7.39 20.02
CA TYR A 314 -5.28 -6.21 19.53
C TYR A 314 -5.48 -6.04 18.03
N ALA A 315 -5.38 -4.81 17.54
CA ALA A 315 -5.41 -4.53 16.10
C ALA A 315 -4.28 -3.58 15.69
N ILE A 316 -3.61 -3.88 14.56
CA ILE A 316 -2.43 -3.14 14.10
C ILE A 316 -2.41 -2.96 12.58
N GLY A 317 -1.65 -1.96 12.12
CA GLY A 317 -1.44 -1.69 10.71
C GLY A 317 -2.65 -1.07 10.03
N ASP A 318 -2.74 -1.33 8.73
CA ASP A 318 -3.70 -0.65 7.85
C ASP A 318 -5.17 -0.93 8.15
N CYS A 319 -5.52 -1.95 8.91
CA CYS A 319 -6.91 -2.23 9.27
C CYS A 319 -7.43 -1.37 10.45
N VAL A 320 -6.57 -0.55 11.09
CA VAL A 320 -6.93 0.26 12.25
C VAL A 320 -7.35 1.67 11.86
N PHE A 321 -8.47 2.13 12.44
CA PHE A 321 -9.00 3.48 12.23
C PHE A 321 -7.99 4.57 12.59
N GLY A 322 -7.87 5.60 11.73
CA GLY A 322 -7.13 6.83 12.02
C GLY A 322 -5.60 6.69 12.11
N LYS A 323 -5.05 5.52 11.85
CA LYS A 323 -3.60 5.33 11.84
C LYS A 323 -3.01 5.47 10.43
N ALA A 324 -1.73 5.87 10.34
CA ALA A 324 -1.06 6.02 9.06
C ALA A 324 -0.83 4.66 8.39
N GLN A 325 -1.26 4.50 7.15
CA GLN A 325 -1.12 3.27 6.36
C GLN A 325 0.30 3.16 5.79
N LEU A 326 1.27 2.91 6.67
CA LEU A 326 2.68 2.84 6.35
C LEU A 326 3.29 1.57 6.97
N ALA A 327 4.13 0.87 6.21
CA ALA A 327 4.74 -0.39 6.66
C ALA A 327 5.51 -0.24 7.98
N HIS A 328 6.29 0.82 8.16
CA HIS A 328 7.05 1.06 9.39
C HIS A 328 6.14 1.48 10.56
N THR A 329 5.01 2.17 10.30
CA THR A 329 3.99 2.43 11.32
C THR A 329 3.36 1.12 11.77
N ALA A 330 2.99 0.24 10.84
CA ALA A 330 2.46 -1.08 11.16
C ALA A 330 3.46 -1.92 11.98
N SER A 331 4.75 -1.87 11.63
CA SER A 331 5.80 -2.56 12.40
C SER A 331 5.92 -2.01 13.82
N ALA A 332 5.92 -0.68 13.99
CA ALA A 332 5.96 -0.05 15.31
C ALA A 332 4.71 -0.37 16.15
N MET A 333 3.53 -0.39 15.51
CA MET A 333 2.29 -0.81 16.17
C MET A 333 2.38 -2.26 16.65
N GLY A 334 2.95 -3.15 15.85
CA GLY A 334 3.14 -4.52 16.24
C GLY A 334 4.07 -4.67 17.45
N GLU A 335 5.17 -3.91 17.51
CA GLU A 335 6.05 -3.91 18.68
C GLU A 335 5.31 -3.44 19.96
N VAL A 336 4.51 -2.36 19.83
CA VAL A 336 3.71 -1.84 20.94
C VAL A 336 2.69 -2.87 21.42
N ALA A 337 1.94 -3.51 20.51
CA ALA A 337 0.98 -4.56 20.87
C ALA A 337 1.67 -5.73 21.58
N ALA A 338 2.80 -6.21 21.03
CA ALA A 338 3.56 -7.29 21.63
C ALA A 338 4.09 -6.94 23.05
N GLU A 339 4.60 -5.72 23.25
CA GLU A 339 5.05 -5.26 24.57
C GLU A 339 3.90 -5.23 25.58
N ASN A 340 2.73 -4.70 25.20
CA ASN A 340 1.56 -4.68 26.08
C ASN A 340 1.05 -6.08 26.43
N ILE A 341 1.00 -6.99 25.46
CA ILE A 341 0.67 -8.42 25.70
C ILE A 341 1.65 -9.06 26.70
N MET A 342 2.91 -8.65 26.71
CA MET A 342 3.93 -9.13 27.63
C MET A 342 3.94 -8.40 28.99
N GLY A 343 3.00 -7.50 29.23
CA GLY A 343 2.92 -6.70 30.46
C GLY A 343 3.94 -5.57 30.54
N ILE A 344 4.54 -5.16 29.41
CA ILE A 344 5.44 -4.01 29.31
C ILE A 344 4.62 -2.83 28.78
N PRO A 345 4.31 -1.80 29.57
CA PRO A 345 3.49 -0.68 29.13
C PRO A 345 4.15 0.08 27.98
N ALA A 346 3.52 0.08 26.83
CA ALA A 346 3.96 0.80 25.62
C ALA A 346 2.78 1.46 24.93
N CYS A 347 2.96 2.65 24.34
CA CYS A 347 1.92 3.33 23.58
C CYS A 347 2.47 4.01 22.33
N MET A 348 1.62 4.15 21.31
CA MET A 348 2.00 4.75 20.02
C MET A 348 2.36 6.23 20.12
N THR A 349 1.72 6.99 21.01
CA THR A 349 1.98 8.44 21.20
C THR A 349 3.40 8.76 21.66
N LYS A 350 4.10 7.79 22.27
CA LYS A 350 5.49 7.94 22.73
C LYS A 350 6.53 7.47 21.67
N ARG A 351 6.08 6.93 20.55
CA ARG A 351 6.96 6.47 19.46
C ARG A 351 6.68 7.29 18.20
N PRO A 352 7.41 8.40 17.95
CA PRO A 352 7.26 9.13 16.71
C PRO A 352 7.63 8.22 15.54
N THR A 353 6.66 7.94 14.69
CA THR A 353 6.93 7.31 13.39
C THR A 353 7.29 8.43 12.42
N PRO A 354 8.52 8.48 11.92
CA PRO A 354 8.91 9.54 11.00
C PRO A 354 8.06 9.44 9.74
N PRO A 355 7.58 10.56 9.19
CA PRO A 355 6.93 10.57 7.89
C PRO A 355 7.92 10.00 6.87
N VAL A 356 7.47 9.06 6.03
CA VAL A 356 8.31 8.58 4.94
C VAL A 356 8.46 9.68 3.92
N CYS A 357 9.66 10.18 3.76
CA CYS A 357 10.01 10.97 2.61
C CYS A 357 10.26 10.04 1.43
N ILE A 358 9.23 9.78 0.64
CA ILE A 358 9.25 8.91 -0.55
C ILE A 358 10.23 9.44 -1.61
N TRP A 359 10.60 10.69 -1.50
CA TRP A 359 11.41 11.44 -2.45
C TRP A 359 12.84 11.74 -1.97
N SER A 360 13.28 11.19 -0.84
CA SER A 360 14.43 11.66 -0.07
C SER A 360 15.82 11.48 -0.73
N ARG A 361 15.94 10.97 -1.92
CA ARG A 361 17.27 10.80 -2.49
C ARG A 361 17.68 11.77 -3.60
N ARG A 362 16.80 12.56 -4.18
CA ARG A 362 17.21 13.53 -5.23
C ARG A 362 16.24 14.70 -5.46
N LEU A 363 15.79 15.38 -4.42
CA LEU A 363 15.63 16.80 -4.59
C LEU A 363 17.06 17.35 -4.61
N PRO A 364 17.51 18.04 -5.66
CA PRO A 364 18.77 18.77 -5.58
C PRO A 364 18.56 19.83 -4.50
N LEU A 365 19.09 19.59 -3.31
CA LEU A 365 19.43 20.66 -2.42
C LEU A 365 20.54 21.41 -3.16
N SER A 366 20.13 22.38 -3.98
CA SER A 366 21.04 23.45 -4.38
C SER A 366 21.37 24.20 -3.12
N VAL A 367 22.56 23.99 -2.60
CA VAL A 367 23.26 24.89 -1.70
C VAL A 367 23.40 26.24 -2.40
#